data_7ef78132bffa28824398d362d058e576
#
_entry.id   7ef78132bffa28824398d362d058e576
#
_cell.length_a   1.000
_cell.length_b   1.000
_cell.length_c   1.000
_cell.angle_alpha   90.00
_cell.angle_beta   90.00
_cell.angle_gamma   90.00
#
_symmetry.space_group_name_H-M   'P 1'
#
loop_
_entity.id
_entity.type
_entity.pdbx_description
1 polymer ?
#
loop_
_entity_poly.entity_id
_entity_poly.type
_entity_poly.pdbx_seq_one_letter_code
_entity_poly.pdbx_strand_id
1 'polypeptide(L)'
;MLKATVFKQKQDRDRLLSLPYVERTKEKDAQKWMSSDLIKVILGPRRAGKSVFALMLLKAHNFAYFNFDDESLPGEEKIDLNELLSELKQVYGDTKYILFDEIQNLPNWELFVNRLHRSGYNLVLTGSNASLLSKELATHLTGRHI
;
A
#
# COMPACT_ATOMS: atom_id res chain seq x y z
N MET A 1 8.62 -9.08 -16.36
CA MET A 1 9.27 -9.35 -15.09
C MET A 1 8.41 -9.05 -13.89
N LEU A 2 7.89 -7.84 -13.78
CA LEU A 2 7.01 -7.50 -12.65
C LEU A 2 5.66 -8.19 -12.70
N LYS A 3 5.19 -8.57 -13.87
CA LYS A 3 3.86 -9.18 -14.02
C LYS A 3 3.72 -10.45 -13.17
N ALA A 4 4.71 -11.32 -13.18
CA ALA A 4 4.66 -12.55 -12.38
C ALA A 4 4.64 -12.23 -10.89
N THR A 5 5.42 -11.24 -10.45
CA THR A 5 5.45 -10.81 -9.06
C THR A 5 4.10 -10.21 -8.65
N VAL A 6 3.54 -9.35 -9.49
CA VAL A 6 2.23 -8.74 -9.21
C VAL A 6 1.15 -9.81 -9.09
N PHE A 7 1.15 -10.78 -10.00
CA PHE A 7 0.17 -11.86 -9.99
C PHE A 7 0.31 -12.73 -8.73
N LYS A 8 1.54 -13.08 -8.37
CA LYS A 8 1.81 -13.87 -7.17
C LYS A 8 1.36 -13.12 -5.93
N GLN A 9 1.65 -11.84 -5.85
CA GLN A 9 1.23 -11.02 -4.71
C GLN A 9 -0.29 -10.90 -4.62
N LYS A 10 -0.97 -10.87 -5.77
CA LYS A 10 -2.42 -10.88 -5.76
C LYS A 10 -2.96 -12.18 -5.15
N GLN A 11 -2.34 -13.30 -5.47
CA GLN A 11 -2.73 -14.57 -4.87
C GLN A 11 -2.51 -14.56 -3.35
N ASP A 12 -1.38 -14.00 -2.90
CA ASP A 12 -1.11 -13.86 -1.46
C ASP A 12 -2.14 -12.95 -0.79
N ARG A 13 -2.47 -11.84 -1.43
CA ARG A 13 -3.51 -10.93 -0.94
C ARG A 13 -4.85 -11.64 -0.79
N ASP A 14 -5.26 -12.35 -1.82
CA ASP A 14 -6.55 -13.04 -1.84
C ASP A 14 -6.60 -14.11 -0.76
N ARG A 15 -5.50 -14.81 -0.54
CA ARG A 15 -5.39 -15.79 0.53
C ARG A 15 -5.56 -15.15 1.91
N LEU A 16 -4.88 -14.03 2.13
CA LEU A 16 -4.99 -13.31 3.41
C LEU A 16 -6.40 -12.78 3.64
N LEU A 17 -7.05 -12.28 2.59
CA LEU A 17 -8.41 -11.78 2.71
C LEU A 17 -9.42 -12.89 3.01
N SER A 18 -9.11 -14.13 2.68
CA SER A 18 -9.99 -15.27 2.94
C SER A 18 -9.87 -15.84 4.34
N LEU A 19 -8.84 -15.45 5.10
CA LEU A 19 -8.61 -15.99 6.42
C LEU A 19 -9.60 -15.41 7.44
N PRO A 20 -9.95 -16.18 8.48
CA PRO A 20 -10.77 -15.64 9.58
C PRO A 20 -10.06 -14.46 10.24
N TYR A 21 -10.82 -13.45 10.56
CA TYR A 21 -10.27 -12.23 11.11
C TYR A 21 -11.16 -11.68 12.22
N VAL A 22 -10.52 -11.29 13.32
CA VAL A 22 -11.22 -10.65 14.43
C VAL A 22 -11.15 -9.13 14.26
N GLU A 23 -12.30 -8.49 14.15
CA GLU A 23 -12.39 -7.05 13.99
C GLU A 23 -11.85 -6.34 15.23
N ARG A 24 -11.02 -5.31 15.01
CA ARG A 24 -10.45 -4.49 16.06
C ARG A 24 -11.21 -3.18 16.16
N THR A 25 -11.29 -2.62 17.37
CA THR A 25 -11.98 -1.34 17.59
C THR A 25 -11.40 -0.22 16.73
N LYS A 26 -10.07 -0.18 16.62
CA LYS A 26 -9.39 0.82 15.79
C LYS A 26 -9.80 0.76 14.32
N GLU A 27 -10.16 -0.41 13.87
CA GLU A 27 -10.55 -0.63 12.49
C GLU A 27 -11.85 0.10 12.15
N LYS A 28 -12.81 0.06 13.07
CA LYS A 28 -14.06 0.78 12.88
C LYS A 28 -13.85 2.28 12.75
N ASP A 29 -12.97 2.83 13.57
CA ASP A 29 -12.63 4.24 13.51
C ASP A 29 -11.90 4.57 12.22
N ALA A 30 -10.98 3.70 11.81
CA ALA A 30 -10.18 3.91 10.61
C ALA A 30 -11.02 3.82 9.33
N GLN A 31 -12.11 3.06 9.33
CA GLN A 31 -13.00 2.98 8.16
C GLN A 31 -13.55 4.35 7.76
N LYS A 32 -13.73 5.24 8.70
CA LYS A 32 -14.17 6.60 8.42
C LYS A 32 -13.19 7.37 7.55
N TRP A 33 -11.91 7.01 7.62
CA TRP A 33 -10.87 7.69 6.86
C TRP A 33 -10.81 7.23 5.41
N MET A 34 -11.39 6.08 5.11
CA MET A 34 -11.34 5.53 3.76
C MET A 34 -12.11 6.36 2.75
N SER A 35 -13.07 7.14 3.19
CA SER A 35 -13.80 8.04 2.30
C SER A 35 -13.02 9.32 1.97
N SER A 36 -11.97 9.62 2.73
CA SER A 36 -11.11 10.77 2.47
C SER A 36 -10.15 10.45 1.33
N ASP A 37 -9.78 11.45 0.54
CA ASP A 37 -8.79 11.30 -0.52
C ASP A 37 -7.35 11.53 -0.02
N LEU A 38 -7.18 11.79 1.26
CA LEU A 38 -5.85 11.93 1.85
C LEU A 38 -5.12 10.59 1.81
N ILE A 39 -3.80 10.66 1.70
CA ILE A 39 -2.94 9.47 1.75
C ILE A 39 -2.97 8.93 3.19
N LYS A 40 -3.27 7.64 3.34
CA LYS A 40 -3.34 6.99 4.65
C LYS A 40 -2.06 6.21 4.88
N VAL A 41 -1.49 6.34 6.06
CA VAL A 41 -0.25 5.64 6.41
C VAL A 41 -0.45 4.85 7.69
N ILE A 42 -0.14 3.56 7.61
CA ILE A 42 -0.21 2.65 8.75
C ILE A 42 1.21 2.28 9.15
N LEU A 43 1.58 2.59 10.36
CA LEU A 43 2.91 2.31 10.86
C LEU A 43 2.89 1.24 11.93
N GLY A 44 3.98 0.52 12.02
CA GLY A 44 4.17 -0.46 13.06
C GLY A 44 5.37 -1.34 12.74
N PRO A 45 5.91 -2.04 13.73
CA PRO A 45 7.01 -2.96 13.47
C PRO A 45 6.56 -4.09 12.55
N ARG A 46 7.53 -4.72 11.89
CA ARG A 46 7.25 -5.90 11.08
C ARG A 46 6.53 -6.94 11.94
N ARG A 47 5.62 -7.67 11.33
CA ARG A 47 4.85 -8.75 11.98
C ARG A 47 3.90 -8.26 13.08
N ALA A 48 3.64 -6.96 13.13
CA ALA A 48 2.67 -6.42 14.08
C ALA A 48 1.23 -6.45 13.56
N GLY A 49 1.00 -7.07 12.40
CA GLY A 49 -0.33 -7.17 11.82
C GLY A 49 -0.77 -5.95 11.04
N LYS A 50 0.12 -5.01 10.75
CA LYS A 50 -0.27 -3.80 10.01
C LYS A 50 -0.71 -4.08 8.59
N SER A 51 -0.09 -5.05 7.93
CA SER A 51 -0.49 -5.44 6.57
C SER A 51 -1.88 -6.05 6.57
N VAL A 52 -2.17 -6.90 7.53
CA VAL A 52 -3.51 -7.49 7.68
C VAL A 52 -4.53 -6.42 7.99
N PHE A 53 -4.20 -5.48 8.87
CA PHE A 53 -5.08 -4.36 9.18
C PHE A 53 -5.41 -3.55 7.94
N ALA A 54 -4.39 -3.22 7.13
CA ALA A 54 -4.58 -2.47 5.89
C ALA A 54 -5.47 -3.23 4.90
N LEU A 55 -5.25 -4.54 4.76
CA LEU A 55 -6.07 -5.37 3.89
C LEU A 55 -7.52 -5.38 4.35
N MET A 56 -7.76 -5.45 5.65
CA MET A 56 -9.12 -5.45 6.18
C MET A 56 -9.82 -4.12 5.98
N LEU A 57 -9.09 -3.00 6.07
CA LEU A 57 -9.64 -1.70 5.75
C LEU A 57 -10.11 -1.60 4.31
N LEU A 58 -9.40 -2.24 3.40
CA LEU A 58 -9.68 -2.18 1.97
C LEU A 58 -10.59 -3.28 1.47
N LYS A 59 -10.92 -4.25 2.32
CA LYS A 59 -11.65 -5.45 1.92
C LYS A 59 -12.96 -5.14 1.19
N ALA A 60 -13.65 -4.08 1.59
CA ALA A 60 -14.93 -3.68 0.98
C ALA A 60 -14.74 -2.90 -0.33
N HIS A 61 -13.52 -2.62 -0.70
CA HIS A 61 -13.19 -1.83 -1.89
C HIS A 61 -12.48 -2.69 -2.93
N ASN A 62 -12.55 -2.24 -4.17
CA ASN A 62 -11.76 -2.83 -5.23
C ASN A 62 -10.40 -2.13 -5.22
N PHE A 63 -9.34 -2.85 -4.86
CA PHE A 63 -8.03 -2.24 -4.68
C PHE A 63 -6.91 -3.10 -5.28
N ALA A 64 -5.85 -2.43 -5.71
CA ALA A 64 -4.62 -3.08 -6.13
C ALA A 64 -3.66 -3.15 -4.94
N TYR A 65 -2.78 -4.13 -4.95
CA TYR A 65 -1.85 -4.38 -3.85
C TYR A 65 -0.45 -4.62 -4.40
N PHE A 66 0.55 -3.99 -3.78
CA PHE A 66 1.94 -4.30 -4.07
C PHE A 66 2.79 -4.19 -2.81
N ASN A 67 3.61 -5.22 -2.58
CA ASN A 67 4.51 -5.30 -1.44
C ASN A 67 5.94 -5.07 -1.91
N PHE A 68 6.58 -4.04 -1.38
CA PHE A 68 7.96 -3.72 -1.73
C PHE A 68 8.98 -4.51 -0.90
N ASP A 69 8.53 -5.38 0.00
CA ASP A 69 9.38 -6.26 0.78
C ASP A 69 9.29 -7.69 0.24
N ASP A 70 9.55 -7.86 -1.04
CA ASP A 70 9.44 -9.14 -1.74
C ASP A 70 10.80 -9.51 -2.32
N GLU A 71 11.30 -10.69 -1.96
CA GLU A 71 12.60 -11.19 -2.40
C GLU A 71 12.72 -11.34 -3.92
N SER A 72 11.60 -11.54 -4.59
CA SER A 72 11.60 -11.71 -6.05
C SER A 72 11.79 -10.39 -6.80
N LEU A 73 11.76 -9.26 -6.09
CA LEU A 73 11.96 -7.97 -6.73
C LEU A 73 13.41 -7.80 -7.15
N PRO A 74 13.65 -7.10 -8.28
CA PRO A 74 15.01 -6.75 -8.65
C PRO A 74 15.62 -5.87 -7.57
N GLY A 75 16.94 -5.88 -7.47
CA GLY A 75 17.65 -5.10 -6.46
C GLY A 75 17.32 -3.62 -6.49
N GLU A 76 17.80 -2.95 -5.44
CA GLU A 76 17.46 -1.60 -5.01
C GLU A 76 17.07 -0.56 -6.04
N GLU A 77 17.56 -0.67 -7.21
CA GLU A 77 17.58 0.46 -8.14
C GLU A 77 16.65 0.30 -9.31
N LYS A 78 15.92 -0.83 -9.44
CA LYS A 78 15.48 -1.21 -10.77
C LYS A 78 14.01 -1.53 -10.92
N ILE A 79 13.17 -1.04 -10.06
CA ILE A 79 11.74 -1.15 -10.32
C ILE A 79 11.35 -0.01 -11.25
N ASP A 80 10.92 -0.36 -12.45
CA ASP A 80 10.33 0.62 -13.36
C ASP A 80 8.90 0.89 -12.88
N LEU A 81 8.67 2.08 -12.35
CA LEU A 81 7.40 2.42 -11.75
C LEU A 81 6.27 2.50 -12.78
N ASN A 82 6.59 2.88 -14.01
CA ASN A 82 5.58 2.88 -15.07
C ASN A 82 5.18 1.47 -15.43
N GLU A 83 6.15 0.55 -15.48
CA GLU A 83 5.86 -0.86 -15.69
C GLU A 83 5.01 -1.41 -14.54
N LEU A 84 5.36 -1.07 -13.31
CA LEU A 84 4.59 -1.50 -12.15
C LEU A 84 3.13 -1.07 -12.25
N LEU A 85 2.88 0.19 -12.56
CA LEU A 85 1.51 0.68 -12.70
C LEU A 85 0.77 -0.03 -13.82
N SER A 86 1.44 -0.27 -14.94
CA SER A 86 0.84 -1.00 -16.06
C SER A 86 0.45 -2.41 -15.65
N GLU A 87 1.33 -3.11 -14.95
CA GLU A 87 1.06 -4.47 -14.50
C GLU A 87 -0.06 -4.52 -13.47
N LEU A 88 -0.11 -3.54 -12.57
CA LEU A 88 -1.21 -3.46 -11.60
C LEU A 88 -2.55 -3.30 -12.32
N LYS A 89 -2.60 -2.45 -13.35
CA LYS A 89 -3.83 -2.28 -14.13
C LYS A 89 -4.21 -3.54 -14.88
N GLN A 90 -3.23 -4.28 -15.40
CA GLN A 90 -3.52 -5.52 -16.12
C GLN A 90 -4.08 -6.60 -15.19
N VAL A 91 -3.56 -6.69 -13.98
CA VAL A 91 -3.94 -7.75 -13.04
C VAL A 91 -5.22 -7.41 -12.28
N TYR A 92 -5.37 -6.15 -11.86
CA TYR A 92 -6.49 -5.73 -11.01
C TYR A 92 -7.57 -4.94 -11.74
N GLY A 93 -7.28 -4.47 -12.95
CA GLY A 93 -8.17 -3.55 -13.65
C GLY A 93 -8.00 -2.13 -13.13
N ASP A 94 -8.94 -1.26 -13.46
CA ASP A 94 -8.92 0.12 -13.02
C ASP A 94 -9.44 0.20 -11.59
N THR A 95 -8.52 0.28 -10.64
CA THR A 95 -8.87 0.45 -9.23
C THR A 95 -8.55 1.87 -8.81
N LYS A 96 -9.40 2.46 -7.99
CA LYS A 96 -9.14 3.77 -7.39
C LYS A 96 -8.20 3.64 -6.21
N TYR A 97 -8.30 2.54 -5.48
CA TYR A 97 -7.53 2.31 -4.25
C TYR A 97 -6.30 1.47 -4.55
N ILE A 98 -5.17 1.85 -3.96
CA ILE A 98 -3.94 1.06 -4.04
C ILE A 98 -3.32 0.97 -2.65
N LEU A 99 -2.96 -0.25 -2.26
CA LEU A 99 -2.20 -0.50 -1.04
C LEU A 99 -0.76 -0.82 -1.42
N PHE A 100 0.16 0.01 -0.93
CA PHE A 100 1.59 -0.26 -1.04
C PHE A 100 2.13 -0.65 0.33
N ASP A 101 2.57 -1.90 0.44
CA ASP A 101 3.07 -2.48 1.68
C ASP A 101 4.58 -2.26 1.75
N GLU A 102 5.08 -1.85 2.91
CA GLU A 102 6.50 -1.57 3.15
C GLU A 102 7.08 -0.57 2.13
N ILE A 103 6.41 0.55 2.00
CA ILE A 103 6.76 1.56 0.98
C ILE A 103 8.17 2.12 1.14
N GLN A 104 8.72 2.11 2.36
CA GLN A 104 10.05 2.65 2.60
C GLN A 104 11.15 1.92 1.83
N ASN A 105 10.87 0.70 1.36
CA ASN A 105 11.83 -0.06 0.57
C ASN A 105 11.97 0.45 -0.86
N LEU A 106 11.10 1.35 -1.29
CA LEU A 106 11.20 1.97 -2.61
C LEU A 106 11.97 3.28 -2.50
N PRO A 107 13.13 3.42 -3.16
CA PRO A 107 13.86 4.69 -3.15
C PRO A 107 13.01 5.81 -3.75
N ASN A 108 13.03 6.97 -3.10
CA ASN A 108 12.27 8.16 -3.52
C ASN A 108 10.76 7.90 -3.62
N TRP A 109 10.25 7.07 -2.72
CA TRP A 109 8.85 6.66 -2.73
C TRP A 109 7.90 7.86 -2.63
N GLU A 110 8.28 8.93 -1.92
CA GLU A 110 7.40 10.08 -1.73
C GLU A 110 7.07 10.78 -3.05
N LEU A 111 7.98 10.81 -3.99
CA LEU A 111 7.73 11.40 -5.32
C LEU A 111 6.70 10.57 -6.08
N PHE A 112 6.86 9.26 -6.04
CA PHE A 112 5.94 8.34 -6.71
C PHE A 112 4.54 8.42 -6.10
N VAL A 113 4.47 8.39 -4.78
CA VAL A 113 3.19 8.44 -4.06
C VAL A 113 2.47 9.76 -4.32
N ASN A 114 3.19 10.88 -4.28
CA ASN A 114 2.60 12.18 -4.58
C ASN A 114 2.07 12.25 -6.02
N ARG A 115 2.80 11.67 -6.96
CA ARG A 115 2.36 11.63 -8.35
C ARG A 115 1.05 10.88 -8.49
N LEU A 116 0.95 9.72 -7.86
CA LEU A 116 -0.28 8.91 -7.90
C LEU A 116 -1.43 9.61 -7.22
N HIS A 117 -1.16 10.27 -6.11
CA HIS A 117 -2.19 11.02 -5.40
C HIS A 117 -2.76 12.14 -6.28
N ARG A 118 -1.89 12.87 -6.97
CA ARG A 118 -2.33 13.92 -7.90
C ARG A 118 -3.12 13.34 -9.07
N SER A 119 -2.87 12.09 -9.41
CA SER A 119 -3.61 11.41 -10.49
C SER A 119 -4.97 10.88 -10.06
N GLY A 120 -5.33 11.06 -8.80
CA GLY A 120 -6.65 10.68 -8.29
C GLY A 120 -6.72 9.36 -7.57
N TYR A 121 -5.60 8.68 -7.36
CA TYR A 121 -5.60 7.42 -6.61
C TYR A 121 -5.79 7.67 -5.11
N ASN A 122 -6.53 6.78 -4.47
CA ASN A 122 -6.67 6.77 -3.03
C ASN A 122 -5.66 5.76 -2.48
N LEU A 123 -4.65 6.25 -1.77
CA LEU A 123 -3.50 5.44 -1.40
C LEU A 123 -3.51 5.08 0.07
N VAL A 124 -3.18 3.82 0.34
CA VAL A 124 -2.90 3.32 1.69
C VAL A 124 -1.48 2.76 1.68
N LEU A 125 -0.67 3.24 2.60
CA LEU A 125 0.73 2.84 2.69
C LEU A 125 0.98 2.18 4.04
N THR A 126 1.84 1.18 4.06
CA THR A 126 2.37 0.69 5.32
C THR A 126 3.87 0.90 5.37
N GLY A 127 4.41 1.02 6.57
CA GLY A 127 5.83 1.12 6.77
C GLY A 127 6.21 0.66 8.17
N SER A 128 7.42 0.11 8.29
CA SER A 128 7.93 -0.38 9.57
C SER A 128 8.93 0.57 10.21
N ASN A 129 9.26 1.67 9.55
CA ASN A 129 10.22 2.64 10.05
C ASN A 129 9.54 3.97 10.34
N ALA A 130 9.38 4.27 11.63
CA ALA A 130 8.71 5.51 12.06
C ALA A 130 9.45 6.77 11.63
N SER A 131 10.76 6.70 11.37
CA SER A 131 11.51 7.87 10.94
C SER A 131 11.10 8.38 9.56
N LEU A 132 10.46 7.54 8.76
CA LEU A 132 9.93 7.96 7.46
C LEU A 132 8.86 9.04 7.60
N LEU A 133 8.15 9.05 8.71
CA LEU A 133 7.01 9.94 8.87
C LEU A 133 7.36 11.35 9.22
N SER A 134 8.39 11.52 10.04
CA SER A 134 8.61 12.81 10.69
C SER A 134 9.09 13.88 9.73
N LYS A 135 9.84 13.49 8.71
CA LYS A 135 10.48 14.46 7.83
C LYS A 135 9.81 14.54 6.46
N GLU A 136 9.63 13.40 5.82
CA GLU A 136 9.19 13.38 4.44
C GLU A 136 7.68 13.53 4.29
N LEU A 137 6.92 12.95 5.21
CA LEU A 137 5.47 13.14 5.18
C LEU A 137 5.07 14.56 5.47
N ALA A 138 5.79 15.23 6.38
CA ALA A 138 5.50 16.61 6.70
C ALA A 138 5.75 17.55 5.54
N THR A 139 6.67 17.21 4.64
CA THR A 139 7.05 18.08 3.53
C THR A 139 6.42 17.69 2.20
N HIS A 140 6.06 16.43 2.02
CA HIS A 140 5.63 15.91 0.71
C HIS A 140 4.24 15.32 0.69
N LEU A 141 3.70 14.91 1.83
CA LEU A 141 2.42 14.21 1.86
C LEU A 141 1.40 14.94 2.72
N THR A 142 0.15 14.84 2.32
CA THR A 142 -0.98 15.39 3.06
C THR A 142 -1.79 14.28 3.71
N GLY A 143 -1.15 13.16 4.04
CA GLY A 143 -1.81 11.99 4.57
C GLY A 143 -2.10 12.05 6.06
N ARG A 144 -2.83 11.05 6.53
CA ARG A 144 -3.11 10.85 7.95
C ARG A 144 -2.37 9.62 8.45
N HIS A 145 -2.04 9.66 9.74
CA HIS A 145 -1.37 8.54 10.40
C HIS A 145 -2.40 7.68 11.13
N ILE A 146 -2.19 6.40 11.05
CA ILE A 146 -3.04 5.43 11.74
C ILE A 146 -2.21 4.63 12.74
#